data_6739de33e71ab09789c574ef7686b5f4
#
_entry.id   6739de33e71ab09789c574ef7686b5f4
#
_cell.length_a   1.000
_cell.length_b   1.000
_cell.length_c   1.000
_cell.angle_alpha   90.00
_cell.angle_beta   90.00
_cell.angle_gamma   90.00
#
_symmetry.space_group_name_H-M   'P 1'
#
loop_
_entity.id
_entity.type
_entity.pdbx_description
1 polymer ?
#
loop_
_entity_poly.entity_id
_entity_poly.type
_entity_poly.pdbx_seq_one_letter_code
_entity_poly.pdbx_strand_id
1 'polypeptide(L)'
;MKHFLLILSIFTAVTLSAFNQPVTPVDSLPAYYESIDGTSGKELMGAIQRVAKQGYRADDFRYDSVWLAFQHTDLRPDGYIWEIYSDCDFVYEKDRTSNTTQTGECKGYNREHAMCQSWFGTTSLAGKEMSSSKKNSPGSDIFHIYPASYGMNSRRGNRPYGEVLTTANVSGNGTKYGTPVQNISITNSVAGAYVEGGITLSTNVLEPADEYKGDIARSYFGTMVKWAGEWTFNRNENGQVIFDASIDADTHYGPENNFGFTDYGLALMLKWHRQDPVSQKE
;
A
#
# COMPACT_ATOMS: atom_id res chain seq x y z
N MET A 1 7.63 20.14 -48.09
CA MET A 1 6.54 20.43 -47.14
C MET A 1 5.49 19.32 -46.99
N LYS A 2 5.13 18.59 -48.08
CA LYS A 2 4.11 17.51 -47.98
C LYS A 2 4.56 16.26 -47.18
N HIS A 3 5.85 15.97 -47.14
CA HIS A 3 6.36 14.81 -46.36
C HIS A 3 6.53 15.07 -44.87
N PHE A 4 6.64 16.33 -44.44
CA PHE A 4 6.75 16.68 -43.02
C PHE A 4 5.40 16.58 -42.29
N LEU A 5 4.32 16.86 -42.99
CA LEU A 5 2.96 16.72 -42.45
C LEU A 5 2.54 15.24 -42.25
N LEU A 6 3.07 14.33 -43.10
CA LEU A 6 2.74 12.90 -42.99
C LEU A 6 3.43 12.22 -41.79
N ILE A 7 4.64 12.64 -41.46
CA ILE A 7 5.38 12.12 -40.29
C ILE A 7 4.75 12.61 -38.99
N LEU A 8 4.24 13.84 -38.96
CA LEU A 8 3.60 14.40 -37.77
C LEU A 8 2.24 13.74 -37.49
N SER A 9 1.50 13.34 -38.57
CA SER A 9 0.22 12.65 -38.43
C SER A 9 0.37 11.18 -37.97
N ILE A 10 1.50 10.55 -38.28
CA ILE A 10 1.81 9.18 -37.81
C ILE A 10 2.19 9.20 -36.34
N PHE A 11 2.95 10.22 -35.88
CA PHE A 11 3.31 10.34 -34.46
C PHE A 11 2.11 10.67 -33.55
N THR A 12 1.16 11.48 -34.01
CA THR A 12 -0.07 11.76 -33.27
C THR A 12 -1.04 10.59 -33.24
N ALA A 13 -1.06 9.73 -34.26
CA ALA A 13 -1.90 8.54 -34.28
C ALA A 13 -1.39 7.42 -33.35
N VAL A 14 -0.06 7.31 -33.19
CA VAL A 14 0.53 6.30 -32.30
C VAL A 14 0.39 6.68 -30.82
N THR A 15 0.41 7.98 -30.50
CA THR A 15 0.21 8.42 -29.11
C THR A 15 -1.25 8.36 -28.64
N LEU A 16 -2.23 8.50 -29.55
CA LEU A 16 -3.65 8.37 -29.18
C LEU A 16 -4.11 6.91 -29.02
N SER A 17 -3.45 5.96 -29.68
CA SER A 17 -3.83 4.55 -29.57
C SER A 17 -3.33 3.88 -28.28
N ALA A 18 -2.35 4.45 -27.60
CA ALA A 18 -1.86 3.94 -26.32
C ALA A 18 -2.81 4.27 -25.14
N PHE A 19 -3.64 5.31 -25.28
CA PHE A 19 -4.61 5.73 -24.26
C PHE A 19 -6.01 5.13 -24.42
N ASN A 20 -6.28 4.39 -25.48
CA ASN A 20 -7.58 3.78 -25.77
C ASN A 20 -7.48 2.25 -25.80
N GLN A 21 -6.75 1.64 -24.91
CA GLN A 21 -6.95 0.21 -24.67
C GLN A 21 -8.33 0.06 -24.02
N PRO A 22 -9.26 -0.69 -24.64
CA PRO A 22 -10.53 -0.94 -23.97
C PRO A 22 -10.25 -1.59 -22.63
N VAL A 23 -10.77 -0.98 -21.56
CA VAL A 23 -10.82 -1.62 -20.26
C VAL A 23 -11.58 -2.92 -20.48
N THR A 24 -10.93 -4.05 -20.30
CA THR A 24 -11.57 -5.36 -20.42
C THR A 24 -12.74 -5.38 -19.44
N PRO A 25 -13.98 -5.62 -19.89
CA PRO A 25 -15.11 -5.71 -18.96
C PRO A 25 -14.79 -6.70 -17.85
N VAL A 26 -15.29 -6.45 -16.64
CA VAL A 26 -15.12 -7.34 -15.47
C VAL A 26 -15.51 -8.78 -15.78
N ASP A 27 -16.50 -8.97 -16.67
CA ASP A 27 -16.98 -10.27 -17.15
C ASP A 27 -15.95 -11.07 -17.96
N SER A 28 -14.80 -10.49 -18.30
CA SER A 28 -13.71 -11.14 -19.04
C SER A 28 -12.43 -11.28 -18.20
N LEU A 29 -12.51 -11.08 -16.89
CA LEU A 29 -11.40 -11.43 -16.00
C LEU A 29 -11.10 -12.92 -16.16
N PRO A 30 -9.82 -13.26 -16.34
CA PRO A 30 -9.44 -14.64 -16.64
C PRO A 30 -9.82 -15.60 -15.53
N ALA A 31 -9.88 -16.89 -15.85
CA ALA A 31 -10.08 -18.05 -14.97
C ALA A 31 -9.27 -17.99 -13.64
N TYR A 32 -8.30 -17.08 -13.58
CA TYR A 32 -7.51 -16.73 -12.42
C TYR A 32 -8.37 -16.40 -11.19
N TYR A 33 -9.52 -15.73 -11.37
CA TYR A 33 -10.41 -15.35 -10.28
C TYR A 33 -11.61 -16.27 -10.07
N GLU A 34 -11.82 -17.29 -10.92
CA GLU A 34 -12.95 -18.22 -10.80
C GLU A 34 -13.04 -18.91 -9.42
N SER A 35 -11.90 -19.16 -8.79
CA SER A 35 -11.85 -19.78 -7.47
C SER A 35 -12.34 -18.88 -6.32
N ILE A 36 -12.60 -17.59 -6.60
CA ILE A 36 -13.10 -16.61 -5.64
C ILE A 36 -14.64 -16.53 -5.70
N ASP A 37 -15.21 -16.81 -6.87
CA ASP A 37 -16.64 -16.68 -7.10
C ASP A 37 -17.44 -17.59 -6.17
N GLY A 38 -18.50 -17.03 -5.57
CA GLY A 38 -19.41 -17.75 -4.67
C GLY A 38 -18.83 -18.03 -3.28
N THR A 39 -17.59 -17.68 -3.00
CA THR A 39 -16.97 -17.82 -1.68
C THR A 39 -17.30 -16.65 -0.76
N SER A 40 -17.25 -16.85 0.55
CA SER A 40 -17.50 -15.81 1.55
C SER A 40 -16.70 -16.05 2.83
N GLY A 41 -16.57 -15.02 3.68
CA GLY A 41 -15.93 -15.13 4.98
C GLY A 41 -14.51 -15.70 4.90
N LYS A 42 -14.22 -16.71 5.69
CA LYS A 42 -12.92 -17.38 5.77
C LYS A 42 -12.52 -18.10 4.47
N GLU A 43 -13.50 -18.66 3.77
CA GLU A 43 -13.28 -19.34 2.49
C GLU A 43 -12.83 -18.35 1.42
N LEU A 44 -13.49 -17.19 1.33
CA LEU A 44 -13.12 -16.10 0.44
C LEU A 44 -11.68 -15.63 0.71
N MET A 45 -11.34 -15.42 1.99
CA MET A 45 -9.99 -15.03 2.37
C MET A 45 -8.95 -16.05 1.92
N GLY A 46 -9.19 -17.34 2.12
CA GLY A 46 -8.31 -18.40 1.65
C GLY A 46 -8.21 -18.48 0.13
N ALA A 47 -9.32 -18.22 -0.59
CA ALA A 47 -9.33 -18.17 -2.05
C ALA A 47 -8.48 -16.99 -2.58
N ILE A 48 -8.67 -15.79 -2.03
CA ILE A 48 -7.87 -14.61 -2.38
C ILE A 48 -6.37 -14.86 -2.08
N GLN A 49 -6.05 -15.44 -0.93
CA GLN A 49 -4.67 -15.77 -0.57
C GLN A 49 -4.01 -16.69 -1.60
N ARG A 50 -4.71 -17.77 -2.01
CA ARG A 50 -4.22 -18.68 -3.04
C ARG A 50 -3.97 -17.95 -4.36
N VAL A 51 -4.92 -17.15 -4.81
CA VAL A 51 -4.82 -16.36 -6.04
C VAL A 51 -3.65 -15.37 -5.97
N ALA A 52 -3.53 -14.61 -4.88
CA ALA A 52 -2.46 -13.64 -4.69
C ALA A 52 -1.05 -14.26 -4.69
N LYS A 53 -0.96 -15.57 -4.35
CA LYS A 53 0.31 -16.31 -4.35
C LYS A 53 0.61 -17.06 -5.65
N GLN A 54 -0.39 -17.39 -6.46
CA GLN A 54 -0.18 -18.16 -7.70
C GLN A 54 0.64 -17.42 -8.75
N GLY A 55 0.51 -16.11 -8.85
CA GLY A 55 1.27 -15.29 -9.79
C GLY A 55 2.66 -14.90 -9.31
N TYR A 56 2.97 -15.20 -8.07
CA TYR A 56 4.20 -14.78 -7.41
C TYR A 56 5.34 -15.76 -7.72
N ARG A 57 6.01 -15.57 -8.84
CA ARG A 57 7.29 -16.23 -9.14
C ARG A 57 8.40 -15.59 -8.29
N ALA A 58 8.35 -15.86 -7.05
CA ALA A 58 9.12 -15.23 -6.03
C ALA A 58 10.56 -15.66 -5.93
N ASP A 59 11.00 -16.63 -6.70
CA ASP A 59 12.35 -17.16 -6.55
C ASP A 59 13.43 -16.13 -6.79
N ASP A 60 13.12 -15.04 -7.46
CA ASP A 60 14.10 -14.00 -7.78
C ASP A 60 13.72 -12.57 -7.36
N PHE A 61 12.48 -12.30 -6.94
CA PHE A 61 12.09 -10.96 -6.52
C PHE A 61 12.57 -10.66 -5.10
N ARG A 62 13.39 -9.62 -4.98
CA ARG A 62 13.98 -9.16 -3.71
C ARG A 62 13.63 -7.69 -3.48
N TYR A 63 13.87 -7.21 -2.29
CA TYR A 63 13.68 -5.79 -1.99
C TYR A 63 14.42 -4.85 -2.96
N ASP A 64 15.60 -5.23 -3.47
CA ASP A 64 16.31 -4.42 -4.46
C ASP A 64 15.63 -4.44 -5.84
N SER A 65 14.85 -5.47 -6.14
CA SER A 65 14.07 -5.53 -7.38
C SER A 65 12.90 -4.54 -7.42
N VAL A 66 12.49 -4.01 -6.26
CA VAL A 66 11.45 -2.98 -6.15
C VAL A 66 11.84 -1.71 -6.93
N TRP A 67 13.11 -1.38 -6.98
CA TRP A 67 13.56 -0.24 -7.79
C TRP A 67 13.25 -0.40 -9.27
N LEU A 68 13.45 -1.61 -9.79
CA LEU A 68 13.10 -1.91 -11.19
C LEU A 68 11.59 -1.98 -11.38
N ALA A 69 10.85 -2.47 -10.39
CA ALA A 69 9.40 -2.53 -10.46
C ALA A 69 8.80 -1.13 -10.63
N PHE A 70 9.28 -0.12 -9.90
CA PHE A 70 8.80 1.25 -10.00
C PHE A 70 8.83 1.84 -11.41
N GLN A 71 9.73 1.37 -12.27
CA GLN A 71 9.74 1.76 -13.68
C GLN A 71 8.47 1.35 -14.42
N HIS A 72 7.82 0.27 -13.97
CA HIS A 72 6.66 -0.31 -14.63
C HIS A 72 5.35 -0.02 -13.91
N THR A 73 5.41 0.20 -12.61
CA THR A 73 4.23 0.39 -11.77
C THR A 73 3.97 1.85 -11.42
N ASP A 74 5.03 2.66 -11.27
CA ASP A 74 4.93 3.99 -10.68
C ASP A 74 5.53 5.10 -11.56
N LEU A 75 5.81 4.83 -12.83
CA LEU A 75 6.27 5.87 -13.75
C LEU A 75 5.09 6.60 -14.38
N ARG A 76 5.04 7.91 -14.19
CA ARG A 76 4.05 8.80 -14.80
C ARG A 76 4.30 8.94 -16.32
N PRO A 77 3.26 9.26 -17.10
CA PRO A 77 3.41 9.49 -18.54
C PRO A 77 4.40 10.59 -18.91
N ASP A 78 4.65 11.55 -18.02
CA ASP A 78 5.60 12.65 -18.20
C ASP A 78 7.05 12.27 -17.81
N GLY A 79 7.27 11.04 -17.36
CA GLY A 79 8.59 10.50 -17.01
C GLY A 79 9.03 10.71 -15.56
N TYR A 80 8.20 11.32 -14.74
CA TYR A 80 8.46 11.41 -13.31
C TYR A 80 7.87 10.22 -12.55
N ILE A 81 8.36 10.00 -11.34
CA ILE A 81 7.84 8.95 -10.44
C ILE A 81 6.55 9.43 -9.78
N TRP A 82 5.56 8.55 -9.72
CA TRP A 82 4.37 8.70 -8.89
C TRP A 82 4.72 8.35 -7.45
N GLU A 83 5.01 9.35 -6.63
CA GLU A 83 5.34 9.14 -5.22
C GLU A 83 4.18 9.61 -4.32
N ILE A 84 4.04 9.00 -3.14
CA ILE A 84 2.81 9.08 -2.36
C ILE A 84 2.77 10.21 -1.33
N TYR A 85 3.87 10.90 -1.02
CA TYR A 85 3.93 11.80 0.14
C TYR A 85 4.13 13.27 -0.19
N SER A 86 4.43 13.61 -1.43
CA SER A 86 4.65 14.99 -1.84
C SER A 86 4.21 15.24 -3.28
N ASP A 87 4.33 16.48 -3.73
CA ASP A 87 4.15 16.87 -5.13
C ASP A 87 5.49 17.06 -5.85
N CYS A 88 6.56 16.45 -5.34
CA CYS A 88 7.88 16.58 -5.92
C CYS A 88 8.01 15.76 -7.20
N ASP A 89 8.55 16.37 -8.24
CA ASP A 89 8.87 15.70 -9.50
C ASP A 89 10.22 14.99 -9.40
N PHE A 90 10.21 13.71 -9.10
CA PHE A 90 11.41 12.87 -9.07
C PHE A 90 11.60 12.13 -10.38
N VAL A 91 12.79 12.19 -10.93
CA VAL A 91 13.21 11.44 -12.12
C VAL A 91 13.65 10.05 -11.70
N TYR A 92 13.09 9.02 -12.36
CA TYR A 92 13.46 7.63 -12.10
C TYR A 92 14.98 7.41 -12.14
N GLU A 93 15.49 6.62 -11.23
CA GLU A 93 16.91 6.34 -10.94
C GLU A 93 17.74 7.55 -10.53
N LYS A 94 17.59 8.71 -11.17
CA LYS A 94 18.41 9.90 -10.92
C LYS A 94 18.22 10.45 -9.51
N ASP A 95 16.97 10.53 -9.05
CA ASP A 95 16.61 11.12 -7.76
C ASP A 95 16.39 10.07 -6.66
N ARG A 96 16.71 8.81 -6.96
CA ARG A 96 16.73 7.72 -5.98
C ARG A 96 17.79 7.98 -4.91
N THR A 97 17.40 7.85 -3.64
CA THR A 97 18.32 8.09 -2.53
C THR A 97 18.18 7.08 -1.40
N SER A 98 19.31 6.74 -0.80
CA SER A 98 19.41 6.08 0.50
C SER A 98 20.17 6.94 1.52
N ASN A 99 20.48 8.19 1.17
CA ASN A 99 21.31 9.06 1.96
C ASN A 99 20.53 9.67 3.13
N THR A 100 20.83 9.21 4.34
CA THR A 100 20.19 9.61 5.59
C THR A 100 20.48 11.07 5.99
N THR A 101 21.39 11.75 5.33
CA THR A 101 21.70 13.16 5.60
C THR A 101 20.84 14.15 4.82
N GLN A 102 20.08 13.68 3.85
CA GLN A 102 19.19 14.52 3.07
C GLN A 102 17.90 14.79 3.84
N THR A 103 17.75 16.01 4.32
CA THR A 103 16.53 16.48 4.97
C THR A 103 15.81 17.43 4.03
N GLY A 104 14.55 17.20 3.78
CA GLY A 104 13.72 18.05 2.91
C GLY A 104 12.88 17.19 1.97
N GLU A 105 11.75 17.73 1.61
CA GLU A 105 10.71 17.02 0.90
C GLU A 105 11.15 16.57 -0.49
N CYS A 106 11.76 17.48 -1.27
CA CYS A 106 12.16 17.22 -2.65
C CYS A 106 13.66 16.90 -2.81
N LYS A 107 14.28 16.22 -1.85
CA LYS A 107 15.72 15.87 -1.91
C LYS A 107 15.98 14.45 -2.41
N GLY A 108 14.97 13.79 -2.95
CA GLY A 108 15.04 12.46 -3.50
C GLY A 108 13.95 11.57 -2.93
N TYR A 109 13.76 10.41 -3.55
CA TYR A 109 12.77 9.42 -3.16
C TYR A 109 13.42 8.10 -2.78
N ASN A 110 12.71 7.33 -1.97
CA ASN A 110 13.09 5.97 -1.62
C ASN A 110 11.88 5.02 -1.62
N ARG A 111 12.09 3.81 -1.13
CA ARG A 111 11.06 2.78 -1.01
C ARG A 111 10.39 2.90 0.35
N GLU A 112 9.12 3.25 0.34
CA GLU A 112 8.29 3.32 1.53
C GLU A 112 7.52 2.02 1.71
N HIS A 113 7.66 1.40 2.86
CA HIS A 113 6.78 0.31 3.27
C HIS A 113 5.53 0.89 3.94
N ALA A 114 4.38 0.83 3.27
CA ALA A 114 3.12 1.24 3.88
C ALA A 114 2.91 0.52 5.21
N MET A 115 3.13 -0.79 5.26
CA MET A 115 3.30 -1.57 6.48
C MET A 115 4.80 -1.62 6.82
N CYS A 116 5.22 -0.90 7.85
CA CYS A 116 6.64 -0.77 8.18
C CYS A 116 7.31 -2.12 8.43
N GLN A 117 8.54 -2.27 7.94
CA GLN A 117 9.31 -3.52 8.12
C GLN A 117 9.47 -3.92 9.59
N SER A 118 9.65 -2.96 10.48
CA SER A 118 9.80 -3.21 11.92
C SER A 118 8.54 -3.77 12.58
N TRP A 119 7.40 -3.69 11.91
CA TRP A 119 6.15 -4.27 12.44
C TRP A 119 6.06 -5.76 12.20
N PHE A 120 6.77 -6.28 11.23
CA PHE A 120 6.85 -7.73 11.00
C PHE A 120 7.79 -8.36 12.02
N GLY A 121 7.39 -9.50 12.58
CA GLY A 121 8.29 -10.32 13.38
C GLY A 121 9.50 -10.78 12.56
N THR A 122 10.59 -11.06 13.24
CA THR A 122 11.84 -11.48 12.60
C THR A 122 11.76 -12.87 11.97
N THR A 123 10.78 -13.66 12.38
CA THR A 123 10.63 -15.05 11.97
C THR A 123 9.18 -15.31 11.59
N SER A 124 8.93 -15.95 10.45
CA SER A 124 7.61 -16.47 10.11
C SER A 124 7.23 -17.61 11.05
N LEU A 125 5.92 -17.93 11.11
CA LEU A 125 5.43 -19.11 11.84
C LEU A 125 6.06 -20.43 11.37
N ALA A 126 6.47 -20.49 10.11
CA ALA A 126 7.19 -21.63 9.55
C ALA A 126 8.72 -21.59 9.83
N GLY A 127 9.20 -20.72 10.73
CA GLY A 127 10.62 -20.56 11.02
C GLY A 127 11.44 -19.86 9.94
N LYS A 128 10.78 -19.27 8.93
CA LYS A 128 11.45 -18.52 7.87
C LYS A 128 11.72 -17.09 8.31
N GLU A 129 12.87 -16.58 7.98
CA GLU A 129 13.25 -15.20 8.28
C GLU A 129 12.44 -14.20 7.46
N MET A 130 11.86 -13.21 8.10
CA MET A 130 10.92 -12.22 7.54
C MET A 130 11.62 -10.90 7.21
N SER A 131 12.86 -10.92 6.78
CA SER A 131 13.57 -9.69 6.43
C SER A 131 13.32 -9.26 4.99
N SER A 132 13.44 -7.97 4.71
CA SER A 132 13.36 -7.40 3.36
C SER A 132 14.43 -7.95 2.40
N SER A 133 15.54 -8.45 2.92
CA SER A 133 16.58 -9.09 2.14
C SER A 133 16.20 -10.48 1.65
N LYS A 134 15.12 -11.05 2.19
CA LYS A 134 14.67 -12.40 1.81
C LYS A 134 13.64 -12.31 0.69
N LYS A 135 13.73 -13.29 -0.19
CA LYS A 135 12.74 -13.53 -1.24
C LYS A 135 11.42 -13.96 -0.60
N ASN A 136 10.30 -13.62 -1.20
CA ASN A 136 8.97 -14.05 -0.75
C ASN A 136 8.67 -13.72 0.71
N SER A 137 8.86 -12.49 1.09
CA SER A 137 8.48 -12.03 2.42
C SER A 137 7.60 -10.78 2.31
N PRO A 138 6.81 -10.46 3.32
CA PRO A 138 6.11 -9.19 3.35
C PRO A 138 7.04 -7.99 3.13
N GLY A 139 8.28 -8.06 3.63
CA GLY A 139 9.27 -7.00 3.47
C GLY A 139 9.79 -6.77 2.04
N SER A 140 9.47 -7.64 1.09
CA SER A 140 9.78 -7.47 -0.34
C SER A 140 8.54 -7.42 -1.24
N ASP A 141 7.34 -7.38 -0.66
CA ASP A 141 6.10 -7.39 -1.41
C ASP A 141 5.76 -6.00 -1.97
N ILE A 142 5.83 -5.87 -3.30
CA ILE A 142 5.60 -4.60 -4.00
C ILE A 142 4.19 -4.02 -3.80
N PHE A 143 3.20 -4.84 -3.43
CA PHE A 143 1.83 -4.38 -3.23
C PHE A 143 1.63 -3.43 -2.03
N HIS A 144 2.64 -3.26 -1.21
CA HIS A 144 2.63 -2.25 -0.14
C HIS A 144 3.94 -1.45 -0.04
N ILE A 145 4.73 -1.45 -1.11
CA ILE A 145 5.98 -0.68 -1.17
C ILE A 145 5.84 0.36 -2.27
N TYR A 146 5.92 1.62 -1.90
CA TYR A 146 5.71 2.76 -2.78
C TYR A 146 6.98 3.61 -2.93
N PRO A 147 7.14 4.30 -4.05
CA PRO A 147 8.04 5.44 -4.09
C PRO A 147 7.52 6.51 -3.13
N ALA A 148 8.40 7.12 -2.36
CA ALA A 148 8.01 8.18 -1.45
C ALA A 148 9.16 9.18 -1.24
N SER A 149 8.81 10.45 -1.07
CA SER A 149 9.76 11.47 -0.64
C SER A 149 10.58 10.98 0.55
N TYR A 150 11.90 10.97 0.41
CA TYR A 150 12.79 10.51 1.47
C TYR A 150 12.60 11.30 2.77
N GLY A 151 12.38 12.61 2.65
CA GLY A 151 12.17 13.48 3.81
C GLY A 151 10.88 13.13 4.58
N MET A 152 9.79 12.85 3.88
CA MET A 152 8.52 12.49 4.50
C MET A 152 8.53 11.04 5.02
N ASN A 153 9.13 10.11 4.29
CA ASN A 153 9.33 8.75 4.76
C ASN A 153 10.18 8.71 6.04
N SER A 154 11.28 9.44 6.10
CA SER A 154 12.10 9.56 7.31
C SER A 154 11.34 10.19 8.48
N ARG A 155 10.45 11.16 8.20
CA ARG A 155 9.59 11.78 9.22
C ARG A 155 8.56 10.80 9.77
N ARG A 156 7.94 10.00 8.89
CA ARG A 156 7.05 8.92 9.33
C ARG A 156 7.81 7.89 10.17
N GLY A 157 8.96 7.44 9.69
CA GLY A 157 9.69 6.35 10.35
C GLY A 157 8.83 5.10 10.43
N ASN A 158 8.64 4.56 11.63
CA ASN A 158 7.78 3.39 11.87
C ASN A 158 6.43 3.75 12.54
N ARG A 159 6.00 5.00 12.43
CA ARG A 159 4.73 5.44 13.01
C ARG A 159 3.54 4.96 12.17
N PRO A 160 2.39 4.71 12.81
CA PRO A 160 1.20 4.31 12.10
C PRO A 160 0.68 5.43 11.20
N TYR A 161 -0.11 5.04 10.22
CA TYR A 161 -1.02 5.98 9.59
C TYR A 161 -2.18 6.31 10.52
N GLY A 162 -2.77 7.48 10.31
CA GLY A 162 -3.94 7.93 11.05
C GLY A 162 -4.42 9.27 10.53
N GLU A 163 -5.63 9.65 10.87
CA GLU A 163 -6.11 11.01 10.61
C GLU A 163 -5.47 11.98 11.59
N VAL A 164 -5.05 13.13 11.09
CA VAL A 164 -4.33 14.14 11.87
C VAL A 164 -5.32 15.16 12.45
N LEU A 165 -5.41 15.21 13.78
CA LEU A 165 -6.20 16.20 14.50
C LEU A 165 -5.49 17.57 14.54
N THR A 166 -4.21 17.57 14.91
CA THR A 166 -3.40 18.79 14.97
C THR A 166 -2.13 18.60 14.14
N THR A 167 -2.03 19.38 13.10
CA THR A 167 -0.96 19.28 12.12
C THR A 167 0.33 19.90 12.65
N ALA A 168 1.41 19.14 12.61
CA ALA A 168 2.77 19.62 12.87
C ALA A 168 3.54 19.90 11.57
N ASN A 169 3.20 19.22 10.47
CA ASN A 169 3.79 19.42 9.15
C ASN A 169 2.80 19.01 8.05
N VAL A 170 2.82 19.72 6.93
CA VAL A 170 2.07 19.42 5.70
C VAL A 170 3.05 19.44 4.54
N SER A 171 2.95 18.46 3.65
CA SER A 171 3.71 18.45 2.40
C SER A 171 2.93 19.08 1.24
N GLY A 172 3.57 19.27 0.09
CA GLY A 172 2.98 19.94 -1.08
C GLY A 172 1.69 19.29 -1.57
N ASN A 173 1.62 17.96 -1.59
CA ASN A 173 0.40 17.22 -2.00
C ASN A 173 -0.69 17.14 -0.91
N GLY A 174 -0.47 17.72 0.27
CA GLY A 174 -1.43 17.68 1.36
C GLY A 174 -1.25 16.52 2.36
N THR A 175 -0.23 15.67 2.21
CA THR A 175 0.14 14.70 3.23
C THR A 175 0.48 15.40 4.54
N LYS A 176 -0.14 14.97 5.64
CA LYS A 176 0.00 15.60 6.97
C LYS A 176 0.74 14.70 7.93
N TYR A 177 1.45 15.33 8.84
CA TYR A 177 2.09 14.68 9.98
C TYR A 177 1.72 15.45 11.25
N GLY A 178 1.24 14.76 12.28
CA GLY A 178 0.80 15.43 13.51
C GLY A 178 0.15 14.49 14.52
N THR A 179 -0.52 15.08 15.51
CA THR A 179 -1.22 14.29 16.53
C THR A 179 -2.47 13.63 15.94
N PRO A 180 -2.78 12.38 16.34
CA PRO A 180 -3.87 11.64 15.75
C PRO A 180 -5.26 12.05 16.24
N VAL A 181 -6.26 11.85 15.38
CA VAL A 181 -7.64 11.67 15.80
C VAL A 181 -7.72 10.35 16.58
N GLN A 182 -8.23 10.41 17.81
CA GLN A 182 -8.21 9.26 18.72
C GLN A 182 -9.34 8.25 18.47
N ASN A 183 -10.43 8.66 17.83
CA ASN A 183 -11.58 7.80 17.58
C ASN A 183 -11.97 7.85 16.11
N ILE A 184 -12.09 6.71 15.49
CA ILE A 184 -12.55 6.53 14.12
C ILE A 184 -13.80 5.66 14.13
N SER A 185 -14.81 6.06 13.37
CA SER A 185 -16.02 5.28 13.22
C SER A 185 -16.48 5.23 11.78
N ILE A 186 -17.08 4.13 11.38
CA ILE A 186 -17.66 3.93 10.07
C ILE A 186 -18.87 3.01 10.15
N THR A 187 -19.93 3.36 9.43
CA THR A 187 -21.09 2.48 9.26
C THR A 187 -20.88 1.63 8.00
N ASN A 188 -20.97 0.32 8.14
CA ASN A 188 -20.99 -0.57 7.00
C ASN A 188 -22.35 -0.56 6.34
N SER A 189 -22.48 0.09 5.18
CA SER A 189 -23.74 0.23 4.45
C SER A 189 -24.30 -1.09 3.91
N VAL A 190 -23.46 -2.10 3.72
CA VAL A 190 -23.88 -3.40 3.15
C VAL A 190 -24.61 -4.26 4.18
N ALA A 191 -24.18 -4.24 5.44
CA ALA A 191 -24.74 -5.06 6.50
C ALA A 191 -25.36 -4.25 7.65
N GLY A 192 -25.37 -2.93 7.57
CA GLY A 192 -25.72 -2.05 8.69
C GLY A 192 -24.78 -2.18 9.89
N ALA A 193 -23.67 -2.89 9.71
CA ALA A 193 -22.67 -3.04 10.76
C ALA A 193 -21.95 -1.72 11.02
N TYR A 194 -21.68 -1.45 12.26
CA TYR A 194 -20.93 -0.28 12.72
C TYR A 194 -19.58 -0.73 13.26
N VAL A 195 -18.53 -0.09 12.79
CA VAL A 195 -17.17 -0.30 13.29
C VAL A 195 -16.70 1.01 13.89
N GLU A 196 -16.34 0.97 15.15
CA GLU A 196 -15.77 2.09 15.88
C GLU A 196 -14.53 1.61 16.61
N GLY A 197 -13.45 2.37 16.46
CA GLY A 197 -12.22 2.08 17.18
C GLY A 197 -11.62 3.34 17.77
N GLY A 198 -11.20 3.24 19.00
CA GLY A 198 -10.47 4.27 19.71
C GLY A 198 -9.05 3.82 20.04
N ILE A 199 -8.14 4.78 20.07
CA ILE A 199 -6.76 4.57 20.53
C ILE A 199 -6.39 5.63 21.56
N THR A 200 -5.40 5.28 22.39
CA THR A 200 -4.65 6.27 23.15
C THR A 200 -3.22 6.26 22.62
N LEU A 201 -2.93 7.18 21.70
CA LEU A 201 -1.63 7.26 21.05
C LEU A 201 -0.97 8.60 21.37
N SER A 202 0.20 8.56 21.99
CA SER A 202 1.00 9.75 22.34
C SER A 202 1.98 10.16 21.24
N THR A 203 2.18 9.33 20.23
CA THR A 203 3.06 9.64 19.11
C THR A 203 2.26 10.25 17.93
N ASN A 204 2.96 11.01 17.09
CA ASN A 204 2.36 11.50 15.86
C ASN A 204 2.09 10.38 14.87
N VAL A 205 1.14 10.64 13.97
CA VAL A 205 0.79 9.78 12.83
C VAL A 205 1.06 10.51 11.51
N LEU A 206 1.03 9.77 10.42
CA LEU A 206 1.05 10.33 9.09
C LEU A 206 -0.31 10.07 8.43
N GLU A 207 -0.93 11.14 7.92
CA GLU A 207 -2.14 11.09 7.09
C GLU A 207 -1.72 11.36 5.65
N PRO A 208 -1.83 10.38 4.74
CA PRO A 208 -1.52 10.59 3.33
C PRO A 208 -2.52 11.56 2.69
N ALA A 209 -2.15 12.13 1.55
CA ALA A 209 -3.08 12.89 0.73
C ALA A 209 -4.32 12.05 0.38
N ASP A 210 -5.45 12.71 0.17
CA ASP A 210 -6.75 12.03 0.01
C ASP A 210 -6.75 11.01 -1.13
N GLU A 211 -6.03 11.28 -2.21
CA GLU A 211 -5.88 10.43 -3.39
C GLU A 211 -5.04 9.15 -3.20
N TYR A 212 -4.42 8.97 -2.03
CA TYR A 212 -3.62 7.79 -1.68
C TYR A 212 -4.18 7.02 -0.49
N LYS A 213 -5.24 7.50 0.12
CA LYS A 213 -5.84 6.85 1.30
C LYS A 213 -6.37 5.46 0.98
N GLY A 214 -7.07 5.35 -0.14
CA GLY A 214 -7.60 4.08 -0.62
C GLY A 214 -6.50 3.11 -1.04
N ASP A 215 -5.49 3.58 -1.76
CA ASP A 215 -4.33 2.78 -2.18
C ASP A 215 -3.66 2.13 -0.97
N ILE A 216 -3.39 2.93 0.07
CA ILE A 216 -2.80 2.45 1.32
C ILE A 216 -3.72 1.46 2.03
N ALA A 217 -5.02 1.75 2.12
CA ALA A 217 -5.98 0.84 2.75
C ALA A 217 -6.04 -0.51 2.02
N ARG A 218 -6.09 -0.52 0.70
CA ARG A 218 -6.08 -1.74 -0.12
C ARG A 218 -4.77 -2.50 0.01
N SER A 219 -3.63 -1.81 0.11
CA SER A 219 -2.34 -2.43 0.41
C SER A 219 -2.33 -3.16 1.74
N TYR A 220 -2.95 -2.56 2.77
CA TYR A 220 -3.08 -3.19 4.08
C TYR A 220 -3.96 -4.45 4.00
N PHE A 221 -5.14 -4.35 3.40
CA PHE A 221 -6.02 -5.51 3.22
C PHE A 221 -5.35 -6.62 2.41
N GLY A 222 -4.73 -6.27 1.29
CA GLY A 222 -4.04 -7.23 0.43
C GLY A 222 -2.89 -7.93 1.14
N THR A 223 -2.06 -7.19 1.86
CA THR A 223 -0.94 -7.75 2.62
C THR A 223 -1.42 -8.66 3.73
N MET A 224 -2.46 -8.25 4.48
CA MET A 224 -3.03 -9.08 5.54
C MET A 224 -3.58 -10.39 5.01
N VAL A 225 -4.30 -10.37 3.89
CA VAL A 225 -4.85 -11.60 3.28
C VAL A 225 -3.72 -12.47 2.69
N LYS A 226 -2.82 -11.90 1.91
CA LYS A 226 -1.76 -12.63 1.22
C LYS A 226 -0.84 -13.38 2.19
N TRP A 227 -0.52 -12.77 3.30
CA TRP A 227 0.43 -13.30 4.28
C TRP A 227 -0.23 -13.87 5.54
N ALA A 228 -1.56 -13.99 5.55
CA ALA A 228 -2.31 -14.56 6.66
C ALA A 228 -1.75 -15.93 7.07
N GLY A 229 -1.54 -16.10 8.37
CA GLY A 229 -1.04 -17.37 8.92
C GLY A 229 0.45 -17.65 8.68
N GLU A 230 1.20 -16.72 8.07
CA GLU A 230 2.62 -16.96 7.75
C GLU A 230 3.60 -16.08 8.51
N TRP A 231 3.13 -15.12 9.25
CA TRP A 231 3.96 -14.14 9.95
C TRP A 231 3.35 -13.66 11.26
N THR A 232 4.18 -13.07 12.11
CA THR A 232 3.78 -12.50 13.38
C THR A 232 4.06 -11.00 13.40
N PHE A 233 3.30 -10.26 14.20
CA PHE A 233 3.59 -8.87 14.47
C PHE A 233 4.64 -8.71 15.59
N ASN A 234 5.47 -7.68 15.47
CA ASN A 234 6.34 -7.27 16.57
C ASN A 234 5.50 -6.50 17.62
N ARG A 235 5.33 -7.09 18.79
CA ARG A 235 4.47 -6.55 19.86
C ARG A 235 4.94 -5.23 20.46
N ASN A 236 6.17 -4.82 20.19
CA ASN A 236 6.77 -3.61 20.77
C ASN A 236 6.75 -2.42 19.82
N GLU A 237 6.10 -2.53 18.65
CA GLU A 237 6.14 -1.53 17.63
C GLU A 237 4.81 -0.77 17.48
N ASN A 238 4.88 0.41 16.88
CA ASN A 238 3.72 1.27 16.64
C ASN A 238 2.63 0.63 15.77
N GLY A 239 2.94 -0.45 15.07
CA GLY A 239 1.99 -1.23 14.26
C GLY A 239 0.86 -1.83 15.06
N GLN A 240 1.03 -2.04 16.36
CA GLN A 240 -0.02 -2.54 17.25
C GLN A 240 -1.25 -1.62 17.36
N VAL A 241 -1.14 -0.39 16.92
CA VAL A 241 -2.28 0.53 16.82
C VAL A 241 -3.24 0.09 15.70
N ILE A 242 -2.69 -0.49 14.64
CA ILE A 242 -3.45 -0.93 13.46
C ILE A 242 -3.77 -2.43 13.55
N PHE A 243 -2.85 -3.23 14.10
CA PHE A 243 -2.95 -4.69 14.13
C PHE A 243 -2.95 -5.22 15.55
N ASP A 244 -3.82 -6.18 15.79
CA ASP A 244 -3.86 -6.87 17.08
C ASP A 244 -2.78 -7.95 17.13
N ALA A 245 -1.67 -7.61 17.78
CA ALA A 245 -0.55 -8.54 17.94
C ALA A 245 -0.84 -9.70 18.92
N SER A 246 -1.99 -9.71 19.59
CA SER A 246 -2.43 -10.82 20.44
C SER A 246 -3.06 -11.95 19.65
N ILE A 247 -3.45 -11.67 18.40
CA ILE A 247 -4.04 -12.66 17.52
C ILE A 247 -2.95 -13.63 17.07
N ASP A 248 -3.09 -14.88 17.45
CA ASP A 248 -2.18 -15.94 17.07
C ASP A 248 -2.46 -16.33 15.61
N ALA A 249 -1.44 -16.25 14.79
CA ALA A 249 -1.54 -16.48 13.35
C ALA A 249 -1.95 -17.90 12.96
N ASP A 250 -1.76 -18.89 13.85
CA ASP A 250 -2.09 -20.29 13.56
C ASP A 250 -3.59 -20.57 13.49
N THR A 251 -4.42 -19.71 14.05
CA THR A 251 -5.81 -20.08 14.27
C THR A 251 -6.85 -19.06 13.79
N HIS A 252 -6.53 -17.80 13.57
CA HIS A 252 -7.55 -16.79 13.83
C HIS A 252 -7.62 -15.57 12.91
N TYR A 253 -7.22 -15.67 11.65
CA TYR A 253 -7.61 -14.64 10.70
C TYR A 253 -9.00 -14.93 10.15
N GLY A 254 -10.01 -14.29 10.73
CA GLY A 254 -11.39 -14.41 10.31
C GLY A 254 -12.20 -13.19 10.72
N PRO A 255 -13.48 -13.15 10.32
CA PRO A 255 -14.37 -12.04 10.65
C PRO A 255 -14.53 -11.83 12.17
N GLU A 256 -14.39 -12.90 12.94
CA GLU A 256 -14.53 -12.91 14.39
C GLU A 256 -13.46 -12.12 15.14
N ASN A 257 -12.34 -11.81 14.46
CA ASN A 257 -11.24 -11.03 15.02
C ASN A 257 -10.72 -9.97 14.04
N ASN A 258 -11.62 -9.41 13.23
CA ASN A 258 -11.34 -8.32 12.30
C ASN A 258 -10.17 -8.63 11.34
N PHE A 259 -9.94 -9.91 11.02
CA PHE A 259 -8.82 -10.35 10.17
C PHE A 259 -7.44 -9.87 10.68
N GLY A 260 -7.26 -9.74 11.98
CA GLY A 260 -6.03 -9.29 12.59
C GLY A 260 -5.88 -7.78 12.76
N PHE A 261 -6.89 -7.00 12.38
CA PHE A 261 -6.89 -5.57 12.65
C PHE A 261 -7.43 -5.27 14.06
N THR A 262 -6.93 -4.21 14.67
CA THR A 262 -7.64 -3.57 15.78
C THR A 262 -8.94 -2.93 15.26
N ASP A 263 -9.89 -2.65 16.14
CA ASP A 263 -11.11 -1.92 15.73
C ASP A 263 -10.77 -0.56 15.12
N TYR A 264 -9.79 0.15 15.69
CA TYR A 264 -9.30 1.40 15.13
C TYR A 264 -8.70 1.22 13.73
N GLY A 265 -7.81 0.24 13.57
CA GLY A 265 -7.16 -0.05 12.30
C GLY A 265 -8.17 -0.42 11.21
N LEU A 266 -9.12 -1.29 11.53
CA LEU A 266 -10.17 -1.68 10.60
C LEU A 266 -11.07 -0.50 10.21
N ALA A 267 -11.53 0.29 11.19
CA ALA A 267 -12.37 1.46 10.93
C ALA A 267 -11.64 2.49 10.06
N LEU A 268 -10.37 2.75 10.33
CA LEU A 268 -9.54 3.68 9.56
C LEU A 268 -9.39 3.21 8.10
N MET A 269 -8.98 1.96 7.89
CA MET A 269 -8.74 1.42 6.56
C MET A 269 -10.03 1.30 5.75
N LEU A 270 -11.16 0.90 6.36
CA LEU A 270 -12.45 0.89 5.69
C LEU A 270 -12.92 2.30 5.30
N LYS A 271 -12.71 3.29 6.17
CA LYS A 271 -13.02 4.69 5.89
C LYS A 271 -12.24 5.18 4.68
N TRP A 272 -10.94 4.98 4.66
CA TRP A 272 -10.06 5.42 3.59
C TRP A 272 -10.34 4.70 2.27
N HIS A 273 -10.56 3.39 2.30
CA HIS A 273 -10.96 2.63 1.10
C HIS A 273 -12.24 3.18 0.43
N ARG A 274 -13.19 3.71 1.23
CA ARG A 274 -14.43 4.30 0.70
C ARG A 274 -14.26 5.74 0.25
N GLN A 275 -13.37 6.49 0.89
CA GLN A 275 -13.07 7.88 0.51
C GLN A 275 -12.34 7.95 -0.84
N ASP A 276 -11.49 6.99 -1.09
CA ASP A 276 -10.65 6.91 -2.28
C ASP A 276 -10.84 5.53 -2.94
N PRO A 277 -11.88 5.38 -3.80
CA PRO A 277 -12.13 4.16 -4.53
C PRO A 277 -11.04 3.92 -5.59
N VAL A 278 -10.92 2.66 -6.03
CA VAL A 278 -9.95 2.26 -7.07
C VAL A 278 -9.99 3.21 -8.25
N SER A 279 -8.85 3.74 -8.61
CA SER A 279 -8.65 4.68 -9.71
C SER A 279 -7.96 4.02 -10.90
N GLN A 280 -7.91 4.72 -12.02
CA GLN A 280 -7.19 4.23 -13.21
C GLN A 280 -5.66 4.14 -12.98
N LYS A 281 -5.13 4.81 -11.98
CA LYS A 281 -3.71 4.78 -11.60
C LYS A 281 -3.30 3.41 -11.04
N GLU A 282 -4.18 2.76 -10.28
CA GLU A 282 -3.98 1.44 -9.71
C GLU A 282 -4.18 0.32 -10.74
#